data_d7eaac2c404aefb28b42a575d73ab0a6
#
_entry.id   d7eaac2c404aefb28b42a575d73ab0a6
#
_cell.length_a   1.000
_cell.length_b   1.000
_cell.length_c   1.000
_cell.angle_alpha   90.00
_cell.angle_beta   90.00
_cell.angle_gamma   90.00
#
_symmetry.space_group_name_H-M   'P 1'
#
loop_
_entity.id
_entity.type
_entity.pdbx_description
1 polymer ?
#
loop_
_entity_poly.entity_id
_entity_poly.type
_entity_poly.pdbx_seq_one_letter_code
_entity_poly.pdbx_strand_id
1 'polypeptide(L)'
;EISAHLGEVYWAIGNLNAAESAWRDAERMDANNATLRETLKRFKPNWVMPNQSTKIVWDGRFSIRMNGGAERPAEGGSGGFTLSQDALNDTLEIRNPVGGSIAKITITPGEAVLERDGKISKAIDADTLIQSALGLPLPARGLSDWLRGQVRPGSPASLERSPNGIVSKISQDGWNLSYVWGDSSSKLEKLNMTRNTKTGPIDIRLVFD
;
A
#
# COMPACT_ATOMS: atom_id res chain seq x y z
N GLU A 1 -0.57 10.11 26.06
CA GLU A 1 0.10 11.11 26.94
C GLU A 1 1.46 10.60 27.43
N ILE A 2 1.58 9.43 28.05
CA ILE A 2 2.81 8.91 28.64
C ILE A 2 3.98 8.88 27.63
N SER A 3 3.73 8.40 26.42
CA SER A 3 4.78 8.30 25.39
C SER A 3 5.24 9.67 24.86
N ALA A 4 4.39 10.70 24.87
CA ALA A 4 4.77 12.05 24.51
C ALA A 4 5.76 12.62 25.54
N HIS A 5 5.45 12.49 26.81
CA HIS A 5 6.36 12.91 27.90
C HIS A 5 7.64 12.09 27.97
N LEU A 6 7.58 10.80 27.67
CA LEU A 6 8.78 9.97 27.57
C LEU A 6 9.76 10.52 26.51
N GLY A 7 9.23 10.95 25.37
CA GLY A 7 10.03 11.61 24.34
C GLY A 7 10.67 12.91 24.82
N GLU A 8 9.96 13.73 25.60
CA GLU A 8 10.52 14.95 26.22
C GLU A 8 11.68 14.63 27.18
N VAL A 9 11.54 13.58 27.98
CA VAL A 9 12.61 13.14 28.90
C VAL A 9 13.84 12.71 28.11
N TYR A 10 13.69 11.88 27.08
CA TYR A 10 14.79 11.47 26.22
C TYR A 10 15.45 12.67 25.52
N TRP A 11 14.68 13.63 25.07
CA TRP A 11 15.20 14.86 24.48
C TRP A 11 16.03 15.66 25.48
N ALA A 12 15.53 15.82 26.72
CA ALA A 12 16.22 16.57 27.78
C ALA A 12 17.58 15.98 28.19
N ILE A 13 17.72 14.65 28.12
CA ILE A 13 18.98 13.95 28.38
C ILE A 13 19.88 13.80 27.16
N GLY A 14 19.51 14.41 26.01
CA GLY A 14 20.29 14.38 24.78
C GLY A 14 20.15 13.12 23.93
N ASN A 15 19.29 12.18 24.31
CA ASN A 15 19.06 10.96 23.52
C ASN A 15 18.00 11.22 22.45
N LEU A 16 18.39 11.94 21.39
CA LEU A 16 17.49 12.41 20.34
C LEU A 16 16.83 11.26 19.58
N ASN A 17 17.54 10.17 19.36
CA ASN A 17 17.00 8.99 18.64
C ASN A 17 15.88 8.30 19.45
N ALA A 18 16.07 8.15 20.76
CA ALA A 18 15.05 7.58 21.63
C ALA A 18 13.84 8.51 21.77
N ALA A 19 14.05 9.83 21.80
CA ALA A 19 12.99 10.83 21.79
C ALA A 19 12.11 10.70 20.54
N GLU A 20 12.73 10.66 19.36
CA GLU A 20 12.01 10.51 18.10
C GLU A 20 11.26 9.19 18.01
N SER A 21 11.85 8.09 18.48
CA SER A 21 11.18 6.79 18.52
C SER A 21 9.94 6.82 19.44
N ALA A 22 10.07 7.38 20.65
CA ALA A 22 8.95 7.51 21.58
C ALA A 22 7.80 8.36 21.01
N TRP A 23 8.12 9.45 20.32
CA TRP A 23 7.12 10.30 19.68
C TRP A 23 6.44 9.62 18.49
N ARG A 24 7.18 8.84 17.68
CA ARG A 24 6.58 8.04 16.59
C ARG A 24 5.68 6.94 17.13
N ASP A 25 6.04 6.32 18.24
CA ASP A 25 5.19 5.33 18.91
C ASP A 25 3.92 5.97 19.46
N ALA A 26 4.03 7.16 20.08
CA ALA A 26 2.88 7.92 20.54
C ALA A 26 1.94 8.32 19.39
N GLU A 27 2.51 8.72 18.26
CA GLU A 27 1.81 9.10 17.04
C GLU A 27 1.05 7.90 16.43
N ARG A 28 1.66 6.71 16.42
CA ARG A 28 1.02 5.47 16.00
C ARG A 28 -0.17 5.08 16.88
N MET A 29 -0.08 5.35 18.18
CA MET A 29 -1.16 5.05 19.12
C MET A 29 -2.34 6.03 19.02
N ASP A 30 -2.05 7.32 18.86
CA ASP A 30 -3.04 8.39 18.74
C ASP A 30 -2.44 9.63 18.06
N ALA A 31 -2.57 9.68 16.74
CA ALA A 31 -2.07 10.81 15.91
C ALA A 31 -2.81 12.13 16.21
N ASN A 32 -3.98 12.09 16.85
CA ASN A 32 -4.75 13.27 17.23
C ASN A 32 -4.46 13.76 18.65
N ASN A 33 -3.55 13.12 19.36
CA ASN A 33 -3.20 13.49 20.73
C ASN A 33 -2.72 14.93 20.82
N ALA A 34 -3.46 15.77 21.58
CA ALA A 34 -3.16 17.20 21.70
C ALA A 34 -1.79 17.44 22.36
N THR A 35 -1.48 16.68 23.43
CA THR A 35 -0.22 16.77 24.15
C THR A 35 0.97 16.46 23.24
N LEU A 36 0.86 15.39 22.44
CA LEU A 36 1.92 15.04 21.47
C LEU A 36 2.12 16.14 20.44
N ARG A 37 1.05 16.72 19.91
CA ARG A 37 1.12 17.81 18.93
C ARG A 37 1.82 19.05 19.51
N GLU A 38 1.48 19.43 20.74
CA GLU A 38 2.13 20.56 21.41
C GLU A 38 3.61 20.27 21.68
N THR A 39 3.95 19.08 22.14
CA THR A 39 5.32 18.62 22.35
C THR A 39 6.13 18.69 21.05
N LEU A 40 5.62 18.11 19.97
CA LEU A 40 6.30 18.10 18.68
C LEU A 40 6.46 19.51 18.09
N LYS A 41 5.43 20.35 18.21
CA LYS A 41 5.53 21.76 17.79
C LYS A 41 6.62 22.52 18.53
N ARG A 42 6.86 22.18 19.78
CA ARG A 42 7.86 22.81 20.64
C ARG A 42 9.29 22.32 20.34
N PHE A 43 9.48 21.01 20.22
CA PHE A 43 10.82 20.40 20.12
C PHE A 43 11.24 20.07 18.68
N LYS A 44 10.30 19.85 17.80
CA LYS A 44 10.52 19.50 16.39
C LYS A 44 9.50 20.23 15.49
N PRO A 45 9.60 21.57 15.32
CA PRO A 45 8.61 22.34 14.56
C PRO A 45 8.44 21.88 13.09
N ASN A 46 9.46 21.21 12.54
CA ASN A 46 9.41 20.61 11.21
C ASN A 46 9.01 19.12 11.21
N TRP A 47 8.48 18.62 12.35
CA TRP A 47 7.96 17.25 12.39
C TRP A 47 6.74 17.11 11.51
N VAL A 48 6.84 16.24 10.52
CA VAL A 48 5.69 15.92 9.67
C VAL A 48 4.81 14.91 10.40
N MET A 49 3.68 15.40 10.88
CA MET A 49 2.65 14.55 11.49
C MET A 49 1.96 13.72 10.40
N PRO A 50 1.76 12.41 10.59
CA PRO A 50 1.05 11.57 9.64
C PRO A 50 -0.34 12.11 9.28
N ASN A 51 -1.00 12.76 10.23
CA ASN A 51 -2.34 13.34 10.06
C ASN A 51 -2.37 14.58 9.13
N GLN A 52 -1.20 15.11 8.73
CA GLN A 52 -1.07 16.14 7.69
C GLN A 52 -0.60 15.53 6.35
N SER A 53 -0.33 14.24 6.32
CA SER A 53 -0.06 13.55 5.06
C SER A 53 -1.34 13.57 4.23
N THR A 54 -1.29 14.18 3.09
CA THR A 54 -2.37 14.19 2.12
C THR A 54 -2.76 12.74 1.83
N LYS A 55 -3.98 12.35 2.16
CA LYS A 55 -4.49 11.04 1.77
C LYS A 55 -4.43 10.94 0.25
N ILE A 56 -3.66 10.00 -0.25
CA ILE A 56 -3.59 9.71 -1.68
C ILE A 56 -4.64 8.66 -1.99
N VAL A 57 -5.41 8.88 -3.03
CA VAL A 57 -6.45 7.96 -3.47
C VAL A 57 -6.25 7.65 -4.94
N TRP A 58 -6.25 6.36 -5.26
CA TRP A 58 -6.31 5.84 -6.61
C TRP A 58 -7.63 5.11 -6.77
N ASP A 59 -8.39 5.48 -7.77
CA ASP A 59 -9.63 4.81 -8.14
C ASP A 59 -9.54 4.30 -9.57
N GLY A 60 -10.22 3.18 -9.85
CA GLY A 60 -10.16 2.63 -11.19
C GLY A 60 -10.73 1.22 -11.28
N ARG A 61 -10.37 0.56 -12.38
CA ARG A 61 -10.81 -0.80 -12.70
C ARG A 61 -9.64 -1.74 -12.81
N PHE A 62 -9.87 -2.98 -12.42
CA PHE A 62 -8.89 -4.04 -12.59
C PHE A 62 -9.42 -5.18 -13.44
N SER A 63 -8.51 -5.89 -14.07
CA SER A 63 -8.75 -7.24 -14.59
C SER A 63 -7.60 -8.15 -14.17
N ILE A 64 -7.92 -9.36 -13.78
CA ILE A 64 -6.98 -10.42 -13.44
C ILE A 64 -7.21 -11.57 -14.38
N ARG A 65 -6.13 -12.14 -14.91
CA ARG A 65 -6.13 -13.37 -15.68
C ARG A 65 -5.06 -14.29 -15.11
N MET A 66 -5.47 -15.48 -14.75
CA MET A 66 -4.59 -16.58 -14.36
C MET A 66 -4.70 -17.61 -15.48
N ASN A 67 -3.64 -17.76 -16.26
CA ASN A 67 -3.63 -18.74 -17.30
C ASN A 67 -3.49 -20.13 -16.68
N GLY A 68 -4.41 -21.02 -17.03
CA GLY A 68 -4.39 -22.39 -16.57
C GLY A 68 -3.18 -23.14 -17.11
N GLY A 69 -2.72 -24.12 -16.34
CA GLY A 69 -1.76 -25.13 -16.82
C GLY A 69 -2.49 -26.31 -17.46
N ALA A 70 -1.76 -27.37 -17.78
CA ALA A 70 -2.34 -28.59 -18.41
C ALA A 70 -3.48 -29.23 -17.60
N GLU A 71 -3.60 -28.93 -16.30
CA GLU A 71 -4.58 -29.54 -15.37
C GLU A 71 -5.57 -28.52 -14.79
N ARG A 72 -5.51 -27.23 -15.17
CA ARG A 72 -6.39 -26.19 -14.60
C ARG A 72 -6.92 -25.27 -15.69
N PRO A 73 -8.25 -24.98 -15.70
CA PRO A 73 -8.80 -23.97 -16.60
C PRO A 73 -8.24 -22.58 -16.28
N ALA A 74 -8.25 -21.71 -17.29
CA ALA A 74 -7.93 -20.30 -17.07
C ALA A 74 -9.01 -19.68 -16.16
N GLU A 75 -8.56 -18.97 -15.14
CA GLU A 75 -9.43 -18.25 -14.22
C GLU A 75 -9.16 -16.74 -14.34
N GLY A 76 -10.17 -15.94 -14.05
CA GLY A 76 -9.99 -14.50 -14.07
C GLY A 76 -11.19 -13.77 -13.48
N GLY A 77 -11.00 -12.48 -13.30
CA GLY A 77 -12.04 -11.62 -12.78
C GLY A 77 -11.77 -10.18 -13.15
N SER A 78 -12.78 -9.35 -13.02
CA SER A 78 -12.67 -7.90 -13.19
C SER A 78 -13.59 -7.18 -12.23
N GLY A 79 -13.31 -5.91 -11.97
CA GLY A 79 -14.10 -5.08 -11.09
C GLY A 79 -13.52 -3.69 -10.94
N GLY A 80 -14.07 -2.95 -9.98
CA GLY A 80 -13.53 -1.67 -9.54
C GLY A 80 -12.63 -1.85 -8.32
N PHE A 81 -11.73 -0.91 -8.12
CA PHE A 81 -10.96 -0.81 -6.89
C PHE A 81 -10.79 0.65 -6.48
N THR A 82 -10.62 0.86 -5.19
CA THR A 82 -10.12 2.11 -4.62
C THR A 82 -9.00 1.76 -3.67
N LEU A 83 -7.81 2.27 -3.93
CA LEU A 83 -6.70 2.22 -2.97
C LEU A 83 -6.54 3.60 -2.36
N SER A 84 -6.60 3.70 -1.06
CA SER A 84 -6.27 4.91 -0.33
C SER A 84 -5.09 4.66 0.59
N GLN A 85 -4.13 5.56 0.54
CA GLN A 85 -2.97 5.58 1.40
C GLN A 85 -2.99 6.80 2.28
N ASP A 86 -2.84 6.61 3.56
CA ASP A 86 -2.48 7.66 4.52
C ASP A 86 -1.13 7.32 5.17
N ALA A 87 -0.71 8.11 6.16
CA ALA A 87 0.59 7.92 6.78
C ALA A 87 0.75 6.61 7.56
N LEU A 88 -0.34 5.97 7.94
CA LEU A 88 -0.36 4.80 8.84
C LEU A 88 -0.91 3.55 8.17
N ASN A 89 -1.77 3.72 7.16
CA ASN A 89 -2.56 2.64 6.61
C ASN A 89 -2.71 2.73 5.10
N ASP A 90 -2.66 1.58 4.45
CA ASP A 90 -3.20 1.40 3.11
C ASP A 90 -4.56 0.71 3.21
N THR A 91 -5.57 1.25 2.54
CA THR A 91 -6.89 0.62 2.46
C THR A 91 -7.24 0.34 1.01
N LEU A 92 -7.42 -0.93 0.68
CA LEU A 92 -7.84 -1.40 -0.64
C LEU A 92 -9.29 -1.89 -0.56
N GLU A 93 -10.18 -1.25 -1.30
CA GLU A 93 -11.55 -1.69 -1.52
C GLU A 93 -11.68 -2.32 -2.90
N ILE A 94 -12.32 -3.48 -2.95
CA ILE A 94 -12.56 -4.23 -4.19
C ILE A 94 -14.07 -4.29 -4.40
N ARG A 95 -14.50 -3.93 -5.61
CA ARG A 95 -15.89 -3.91 -6.03
C ARG A 95 -16.11 -4.84 -7.23
N ASN A 96 -17.29 -5.42 -7.32
CA ASN A 96 -17.69 -6.14 -8.51
C ASN A 96 -17.94 -5.16 -9.69
N PRO A 97 -18.12 -5.65 -10.94
CA PRO A 97 -18.33 -4.78 -12.09
C PRO A 97 -19.59 -3.88 -12.02
N VAL A 98 -20.55 -4.23 -11.19
CA VAL A 98 -21.80 -3.44 -10.98
C VAL A 98 -21.71 -2.52 -9.76
N GLY A 99 -20.52 -2.40 -9.13
CA GLY A 99 -20.23 -1.45 -8.05
C GLY A 99 -20.45 -1.98 -6.64
N GLY A 100 -20.94 -3.20 -6.45
CA GLY A 100 -21.10 -3.81 -5.12
C GLY A 100 -19.75 -4.12 -4.47
N SER A 101 -19.61 -3.83 -3.17
CA SER A 101 -18.39 -4.15 -2.41
C SER A 101 -18.21 -5.67 -2.29
N ILE A 102 -17.02 -6.16 -2.65
CA ILE A 102 -16.62 -7.57 -2.48
C ILE A 102 -15.79 -7.72 -1.21
N ALA A 103 -14.82 -6.82 -1.00
CA ALA A 103 -13.89 -6.89 0.11
C ALA A 103 -13.28 -5.53 0.40
N LYS A 104 -12.92 -5.32 1.67
CA LYS A 104 -12.10 -4.20 2.11
C LYS A 104 -10.91 -4.73 2.88
N ILE A 105 -9.73 -4.33 2.48
CA ILE A 105 -8.47 -4.73 3.11
C ILE A 105 -7.82 -3.49 3.70
N THR A 106 -7.52 -3.52 4.99
CA THR A 106 -6.75 -2.48 5.68
C THR A 106 -5.39 -3.05 6.06
N ILE A 107 -4.32 -2.41 5.64
CA ILE A 107 -2.94 -2.84 5.88
C ILE A 107 -2.26 -1.79 6.74
N THR A 108 -1.78 -2.24 7.89
CA THR A 108 -0.99 -1.44 8.84
C THR A 108 0.39 -2.05 8.99
N PRO A 109 1.37 -1.35 9.59
CA PRO A 109 2.62 -1.96 9.97
C PRO A 109 2.38 -3.14 10.95
N GLY A 110 2.50 -4.38 10.45
CA GLY A 110 2.40 -5.61 11.26
C GLY A 110 1.06 -6.32 11.28
N GLU A 111 -0.01 -5.74 10.72
CA GLU A 111 -1.31 -6.43 10.62
C GLU A 111 -2.01 -6.08 9.30
N ALA A 112 -2.67 -7.06 8.73
CA ALA A 112 -3.66 -6.88 7.67
C ALA A 112 -5.02 -7.37 8.14
N VAL A 113 -6.05 -6.60 7.88
CA VAL A 113 -7.45 -6.90 8.21
C VAL A 113 -8.25 -6.92 6.93
N LEU A 114 -8.94 -8.02 6.67
CA LEU A 114 -9.85 -8.18 5.54
C LEU A 114 -11.28 -8.30 6.06
N GLU A 115 -12.14 -7.46 5.53
CA GLU A 115 -13.59 -7.48 5.74
C GLU A 115 -14.27 -7.97 4.46
N ARG A 116 -15.04 -9.04 4.55
CA ARG A 116 -15.80 -9.62 3.45
C ARG A 116 -17.08 -10.28 3.96
N ASP A 117 -18.22 -9.99 3.35
CA ASP A 117 -19.52 -10.59 3.69
C ASP A 117 -19.86 -10.51 5.20
N GLY A 118 -19.49 -9.39 5.86
CA GLY A 118 -19.67 -9.19 7.31
C GLY A 118 -18.70 -10.00 8.18
N LYS A 119 -17.75 -10.72 7.60
CA LYS A 119 -16.70 -11.46 8.33
C LYS A 119 -15.40 -10.70 8.29
N ILE A 120 -14.67 -10.76 9.41
CA ILE A 120 -13.36 -10.16 9.57
C ILE A 120 -12.32 -11.27 9.67
N SER A 121 -11.27 -11.17 8.88
CA SER A 121 -10.09 -12.04 8.94
C SER A 121 -8.85 -11.19 9.13
N LYS A 122 -7.88 -11.68 9.91
CA LYS A 122 -6.64 -10.97 10.22
C LYS A 122 -5.43 -11.83 9.94
N ALA A 123 -4.35 -11.21 9.50
CA ALA A 123 -3.05 -11.86 9.34
C ALA A 123 -1.92 -10.82 9.42
N ILE A 124 -0.69 -11.28 9.62
CA ILE A 124 0.50 -10.44 9.55
C ILE A 124 0.84 -10.12 8.08
N ASP A 125 0.55 -11.06 7.17
CA ASP A 125 0.84 -10.93 5.75
C ASP A 125 -0.43 -10.70 4.93
N ALA A 126 -0.54 -9.50 4.35
CA ALA A 126 -1.69 -9.08 3.56
C ALA A 126 -1.86 -9.91 2.28
N ASP A 127 -0.76 -10.25 1.60
CA ASP A 127 -0.81 -11.00 0.34
C ASP A 127 -1.35 -12.42 0.59
N THR A 128 -0.88 -13.08 1.66
CA THR A 128 -1.38 -14.39 2.09
C THR A 128 -2.85 -14.32 2.50
N LEU A 129 -3.25 -13.26 3.23
CA LEU A 129 -4.63 -13.07 3.64
C LEU A 129 -5.57 -12.93 2.43
N ILE A 130 -5.21 -12.12 1.47
CA ILE A 130 -5.98 -11.90 0.24
C ILE A 130 -6.06 -13.19 -0.58
N GLN A 131 -4.93 -13.87 -0.77
CA GLN A 131 -4.86 -15.13 -1.49
C GLN A 131 -5.79 -16.18 -0.88
N SER A 132 -5.77 -16.33 0.44
CA SER A 132 -6.59 -17.34 1.14
C SER A 132 -8.07 -16.99 1.12
N ALA A 133 -8.42 -15.70 1.21
CA ALA A 133 -9.82 -15.25 1.32
C ALA A 133 -10.51 -15.03 -0.04
N LEU A 134 -9.76 -14.55 -1.04
CA LEU A 134 -10.31 -14.21 -2.36
C LEU A 134 -9.94 -15.22 -3.45
N GLY A 135 -8.96 -16.10 -3.18
CA GLY A 135 -8.38 -16.98 -4.18
C GLY A 135 -7.53 -16.25 -5.23
N LEU A 136 -7.35 -14.94 -5.07
CA LEU A 136 -6.67 -14.08 -6.03
C LEU A 136 -5.30 -13.66 -5.47
N PRO A 137 -4.21 -13.87 -6.20
CA PRO A 137 -2.87 -13.47 -5.77
C PRO A 137 -2.64 -11.98 -6.01
N LEU A 138 -3.31 -11.12 -5.25
CA LEU A 138 -3.14 -9.68 -5.33
C LEU A 138 -1.93 -9.26 -4.47
N PRO A 139 -0.99 -8.50 -5.02
CA PRO A 139 0.16 -7.98 -4.28
C PRO A 139 -0.24 -6.71 -3.50
N ALA A 140 -0.90 -6.87 -2.36
CA ALA A 140 -1.34 -5.73 -1.57
C ALA A 140 -0.17 -4.99 -0.93
N ARG A 141 0.87 -5.73 -0.50
CA ARG A 141 2.10 -5.12 -0.03
C ARG A 141 2.87 -4.49 -1.20
N GLY A 142 3.19 -3.22 -1.06
CA GLY A 142 3.94 -2.47 -2.05
C GLY A 142 3.09 -1.90 -3.18
N LEU A 143 1.80 -2.23 -3.26
CA LEU A 143 0.94 -1.69 -4.31
C LEU A 143 0.92 -0.16 -4.29
N SER A 144 0.81 0.46 -3.12
CA SER A 144 0.83 1.91 -2.95
C SER A 144 2.16 2.55 -3.41
N ASP A 145 3.30 1.89 -3.16
CA ASP A 145 4.60 2.35 -3.66
C ASP A 145 4.66 2.23 -5.18
N TRP A 146 4.24 1.10 -5.71
CA TRP A 146 4.25 0.85 -7.16
C TRP A 146 3.32 1.80 -7.91
N LEU A 147 2.15 2.17 -7.36
CA LEU A 147 1.27 3.15 -7.98
C LEU A 147 1.88 4.56 -8.05
N ARG A 148 2.84 4.86 -7.18
CA ARG A 148 3.66 6.07 -7.26
C ARG A 148 4.88 5.95 -8.19
N GLY A 149 5.07 4.80 -8.83
CA GLY A 149 6.28 4.51 -9.60
C GLY A 149 7.53 4.36 -8.73
N GLN A 150 7.36 3.93 -7.48
CA GLN A 150 8.44 3.74 -6.52
C GLN A 150 8.63 2.25 -6.21
N VAL A 151 9.86 1.88 -5.87
CA VAL A 151 10.15 0.55 -5.37
C VAL A 151 9.79 0.45 -3.90
N ARG A 152 9.20 -0.65 -3.48
CA ARG A 152 8.91 -0.93 -2.07
C ARG A 152 10.22 -1.07 -1.28
N PRO A 153 10.37 -0.42 -0.13
CA PRO A 153 11.54 -0.58 0.72
C PRO A 153 11.72 -2.01 1.23
N GLY A 154 12.97 -2.40 1.47
CA GLY A 154 13.31 -3.67 2.12
C GLY A 154 13.30 -4.90 1.21
N SER A 155 13.12 -4.74 -0.10
CA SER A 155 13.19 -5.83 -1.08
C SER A 155 14.00 -5.42 -2.30
N PRO A 156 14.85 -6.31 -2.86
CA PRO A 156 15.57 -6.03 -4.10
C PRO A 156 14.62 -5.72 -5.25
N ALA A 157 15.00 -4.73 -6.05
CA ALA A 157 14.22 -4.33 -7.22
C ALA A 157 15.13 -3.85 -8.36
N SER A 158 14.63 -3.96 -9.59
CA SER A 158 15.17 -3.24 -10.75
C SER A 158 14.14 -2.22 -11.23
N LEU A 159 14.62 -1.07 -11.68
CA LEU A 159 13.80 0.04 -12.15
C LEU A 159 14.35 0.56 -13.47
N GLU A 160 13.48 0.60 -14.49
CA GLU A 160 13.78 1.20 -15.79
C GLU A 160 13.03 2.53 -15.93
N ARG A 161 13.69 3.49 -16.57
CA ARG A 161 13.10 4.79 -16.91
C ARG A 161 13.14 5.02 -18.41
N SER A 162 12.15 5.73 -18.91
CA SER A 162 12.13 6.25 -20.27
C SER A 162 13.18 7.38 -20.45
N PRO A 163 13.52 7.79 -21.68
CA PRO A 163 14.50 8.84 -21.92
C PRO A 163 14.19 10.18 -21.24
N ASN A 164 12.92 10.44 -20.95
CA ASN A 164 12.46 11.64 -20.22
C ASN A 164 12.46 11.46 -18.68
N GLY A 165 13.08 10.38 -18.16
CA GLY A 165 13.27 10.14 -16.74
C GLY A 165 12.08 9.51 -16.00
N ILE A 166 10.96 9.26 -16.69
CA ILE A 166 9.74 8.69 -16.12
C ILE A 166 9.88 7.17 -15.97
N VAL A 167 9.38 6.62 -14.88
CA VAL A 167 9.41 5.18 -14.63
C VAL A 167 8.58 4.46 -15.69
N SER A 168 9.21 3.52 -16.39
CA SER A 168 8.58 2.68 -17.43
C SER A 168 8.34 1.27 -16.96
N LYS A 169 9.26 0.72 -16.13
CA LYS A 169 9.13 -0.63 -15.56
C LYS A 169 9.73 -0.71 -14.17
N ILE A 170 9.17 -1.60 -13.36
CA ILE A 170 9.74 -2.09 -12.09
C ILE A 170 9.65 -3.60 -12.08
N SER A 171 10.72 -4.27 -11.64
CA SER A 171 10.68 -5.70 -11.30
C SER A 171 11.01 -5.85 -9.82
N GLN A 172 10.07 -6.38 -9.04
CA GLN A 172 10.20 -6.52 -7.59
C GLN A 172 9.29 -7.64 -7.08
N ASP A 173 9.73 -8.40 -6.08
CA ASP A 173 8.97 -9.48 -5.42
C ASP A 173 8.40 -10.52 -6.39
N GLY A 174 9.08 -10.75 -7.51
CA GLY A 174 8.65 -11.64 -8.58
C GLY A 174 7.59 -11.06 -9.52
N TRP A 175 7.20 -9.81 -9.33
CA TRP A 175 6.33 -9.07 -10.22
C TRP A 175 7.13 -8.25 -11.22
N ASN A 176 6.64 -8.18 -12.46
CA ASN A 176 7.08 -7.25 -13.49
C ASN A 176 5.96 -6.26 -13.75
N LEU A 177 6.24 -4.99 -13.52
CA LEU A 177 5.31 -3.89 -13.67
C LEU A 177 5.66 -3.06 -14.89
N SER A 178 4.66 -2.71 -15.69
CA SER A 178 4.82 -1.83 -16.86
C SER A 178 3.82 -0.69 -16.78
N TYR A 179 4.31 0.55 -16.88
CA TYR A 179 3.57 1.78 -16.64
C TYR A 179 3.17 2.47 -17.93
N VAL A 180 1.97 3.00 -17.96
CA VAL A 180 1.51 3.94 -18.97
C VAL A 180 1.08 5.21 -18.24
N TRP A 181 1.80 6.28 -18.45
CA TRP A 181 1.55 7.60 -17.89
C TRP A 181 0.84 8.47 -18.92
N GLY A 182 -0.04 9.35 -18.48
CA GLY A 182 -0.72 10.30 -19.33
C GLY A 182 0.23 11.40 -19.86
N ASP A 183 -0.29 12.23 -20.71
CA ASP A 183 0.48 13.26 -21.43
C ASP A 183 1.26 14.21 -20.51
N SER A 184 0.75 14.50 -19.31
CA SER A 184 1.45 15.32 -18.30
C SER A 184 2.54 14.54 -17.54
N SER A 185 2.67 13.23 -17.77
CA SER A 185 3.59 12.32 -17.06
C SER A 185 3.42 12.29 -15.53
N SER A 186 2.40 12.93 -15.02
CA SER A 186 2.09 13.01 -13.59
C SER A 186 0.92 12.10 -13.18
N LYS A 187 0.06 11.72 -14.12
CA LYS A 187 -1.09 10.83 -13.87
C LYS A 187 -0.80 9.46 -14.44
N LEU A 188 -0.89 8.44 -13.58
CA LEU A 188 -0.83 7.04 -14.00
C LEU A 188 -2.17 6.67 -14.67
N GLU A 189 -2.13 6.22 -15.92
CA GLU A 189 -3.33 5.79 -16.65
C GLU A 189 -3.52 4.28 -16.60
N LYS A 190 -2.41 3.53 -16.70
CA LYS A 190 -2.46 2.07 -16.64
C LYS A 190 -1.22 1.51 -15.95
N LEU A 191 -1.42 0.42 -15.23
CA LEU A 191 -0.36 -0.42 -14.70
C LEU A 191 -0.66 -1.87 -15.08
N ASN A 192 0.26 -2.49 -15.82
CA ASN A 192 0.21 -3.92 -16.07
C ASN A 192 1.22 -4.61 -15.16
N MET A 193 0.79 -5.66 -14.47
CA MET A 193 1.61 -6.43 -13.55
C MET A 193 1.55 -7.89 -13.94
N THR A 194 2.71 -8.51 -14.13
CA THR A 194 2.81 -9.92 -14.50
C THR A 194 3.69 -10.67 -13.52
N ARG A 195 3.34 -11.92 -13.24
CA ARG A 195 4.12 -12.80 -12.39
C ARG A 195 4.06 -14.23 -12.89
N ASN A 196 5.20 -14.88 -13.02
CA ASN A 196 5.25 -16.29 -13.30
C ASN A 196 5.15 -17.10 -12.00
N THR A 197 4.23 -18.05 -11.97
CA THR A 197 4.05 -18.97 -10.84
C THR A 197 4.19 -20.42 -11.30
N LYS A 198 4.30 -21.34 -10.36
CA LYS A 198 4.34 -22.78 -10.66
C LYS A 198 3.07 -23.26 -11.38
N THR A 199 1.96 -22.58 -11.20
CA THR A 199 0.65 -22.91 -11.78
C THR A 199 0.33 -22.15 -13.06
N GLY A 200 1.25 -21.32 -13.55
CA GLY A 200 1.12 -20.51 -14.75
C GLY A 200 1.31 -19.02 -14.51
N PRO A 201 1.34 -18.22 -15.57
CA PRO A 201 1.45 -16.77 -15.46
C PRO A 201 0.17 -16.14 -14.93
N ILE A 202 0.35 -15.08 -14.16
CA ILE A 202 -0.70 -14.19 -13.66
C ILE A 202 -0.51 -12.84 -14.32
N ASP A 203 -1.58 -12.31 -14.88
CA ASP A 203 -1.63 -10.97 -15.47
C ASP A 203 -2.68 -10.14 -14.74
N ILE A 204 -2.27 -9.00 -14.21
CA ILE A 204 -3.15 -8.01 -13.58
C ILE A 204 -3.02 -6.71 -14.34
N ARG A 205 -4.14 -6.15 -14.73
CA ARG A 205 -4.19 -4.84 -15.38
C ARG A 205 -5.04 -3.90 -14.54
N LEU A 206 -4.47 -2.76 -14.20
CA LEU A 206 -5.16 -1.65 -13.55
C LEU A 206 -5.32 -0.52 -14.58
N VAL A 207 -6.50 0.09 -14.60
CA VAL A 207 -6.83 1.28 -15.40
C VAL A 207 -7.42 2.30 -14.45
N PHE A 208 -6.87 3.50 -14.43
CA PHE A 208 -7.22 4.56 -13.49
C PHE A 208 -8.19 5.56 -14.14
N ASP A 209 -9.11 6.09 -13.36
CA ASP A 209 -10.13 7.06 -13.78
C ASP A 209 -9.60 8.50 -13.76
#